data_c2be1930391cdb6029ad93836001875a
#
_entry.id   c2be1930391cdb6029ad93836001875a
#
_cell.length_a   1.000
_cell.length_b   1.000
_cell.length_c   1.000
_cell.angle_alpha   90.00
_cell.angle_beta   90.00
_cell.angle_gamma   90.00
#
_symmetry.space_group_name_H-M   'P 1'
#
loop_
_entity.id
_entity.type
_entity.pdbx_description
1 polymer ?
#
loop_
_entity_poly.entity_id
_entity_poly.type
_entity_poly.pdbx_seq_one_letter_code
_entity_poly.pdbx_strand_id
1 'polypeptide(L)'
;MSIVAENTLAGPVEVLLTADGATPGSDPPLPARATVPAYGRTLVAWLPDAADSAVTLALTAVPGHPGARPRDVEYGYPLRGAPLRVAQGFGGGFSHRAPEHAYAVDFAVDAGTPVLAARDGTVMQTEVAIGGNTRIGTAHDDPARANFVRVLHDDGTMALYAHLQRGGVIVAPGERVRRGQILGFSGDTGASTGPHLHFAVQANRGLRLESLPFRMFGPGGILRFSAPPPD
;
A
#
# COMPACT_ATOMS: atom_id res chain seq x y z
N MET A 1 -25.04 -21.39 4.79
CA MET A 1 -24.42 -20.16 5.39
C MET A 1 -23.79 -19.32 4.30
N SER A 2 -23.99 -17.98 4.31
CA SER A 2 -23.32 -17.05 3.35
C SER A 2 -22.07 -16.45 3.97
N ILE A 3 -20.97 -16.42 3.22
CA ILE A 3 -19.73 -15.75 3.61
C ILE A 3 -19.64 -14.45 2.82
N VAL A 4 -19.73 -13.34 3.54
CA VAL A 4 -19.70 -11.97 2.96
C VAL A 4 -18.45 -11.27 3.44
N ALA A 5 -17.65 -10.76 2.53
CA ALA A 5 -16.54 -9.86 2.83
C ALA A 5 -17.02 -8.41 2.84
N GLU A 6 -16.59 -7.65 3.85
CA GLU A 6 -16.85 -6.22 3.98
C GLU A 6 -15.54 -5.46 3.87
N ASN A 7 -15.53 -4.39 3.07
CA ASN A 7 -14.38 -3.54 2.84
C ASN A 7 -14.62 -2.15 3.43
N THR A 8 -13.75 -1.73 4.33
CA THR A 8 -13.80 -0.41 4.99
C THR A 8 -12.87 0.62 4.34
N LEU A 9 -12.13 0.25 3.28
CA LEU A 9 -11.23 1.14 2.56
C LEU A 9 -11.97 1.95 1.48
N ALA A 10 -11.45 3.12 1.16
CA ALA A 10 -11.96 3.98 0.09
C ALA A 10 -11.45 3.56 -1.32
N GLY A 11 -11.18 2.31 -1.52
CA GLY A 11 -10.79 1.70 -2.79
C GLY A 11 -11.08 0.22 -2.78
N PRO A 12 -11.01 -0.46 -3.93
CA PRO A 12 -11.31 -1.89 -4.02
C PRO A 12 -10.29 -2.74 -3.27
N VAL A 13 -10.72 -3.90 -2.80
CA VAL A 13 -9.87 -4.92 -2.16
C VAL A 13 -10.16 -6.25 -2.82
N GLU A 14 -9.13 -6.98 -3.22
CA GLU A 14 -9.28 -8.37 -3.64
C GLU A 14 -9.13 -9.29 -2.44
N VAL A 15 -10.03 -10.28 -2.34
CA VAL A 15 -10.05 -11.26 -1.26
C VAL A 15 -9.97 -12.68 -1.79
N LEU A 16 -9.35 -13.56 -1.02
CA LEU A 16 -9.33 -15.00 -1.21
C LEU A 16 -9.85 -15.67 0.07
N LEU A 17 -10.92 -16.41 -0.06
CA LEU A 17 -11.45 -17.26 0.99
C LEU A 17 -10.91 -18.68 0.79
N THR A 18 -10.27 -19.23 1.80
CA THR A 18 -9.78 -20.61 1.86
C THR A 18 -10.42 -21.35 3.01
N ALA A 19 -10.42 -22.68 2.95
CA ALA A 19 -10.84 -23.53 4.04
C ALA A 19 -9.75 -24.55 4.36
N ASP A 20 -9.59 -24.85 5.64
CA ASP A 20 -8.85 -26.01 6.09
C ASP A 20 -9.85 -27.17 6.26
N GLY A 21 -9.76 -28.17 5.40
CA GLY A 21 -10.70 -29.26 5.29
C GLY A 21 -11.61 -29.21 4.05
N ALA A 22 -12.38 -30.28 3.87
CA ALA A 22 -13.28 -30.39 2.72
C ALA A 22 -14.55 -29.58 2.93
N THR A 23 -14.94 -28.80 1.94
CA THR A 23 -16.17 -28.01 1.88
C THR A 23 -17.02 -28.43 0.69
N PRO A 24 -17.50 -29.69 0.64
CA PRO A 24 -18.32 -30.16 -0.49
C PRO A 24 -19.58 -29.32 -0.60
N GLY A 25 -19.94 -28.93 -1.83
CA GLY A 25 -21.14 -28.14 -2.10
C GLY A 25 -21.01 -26.64 -1.81
N SER A 26 -19.82 -26.11 -1.57
CA SER A 26 -19.60 -24.66 -1.59
C SER A 26 -19.82 -24.09 -3.00
N ASP A 27 -20.43 -22.90 -3.08
CA ASP A 27 -20.67 -22.19 -4.33
C ASP A 27 -20.22 -20.71 -4.20
N PRO A 28 -19.20 -20.25 -4.95
CA PRO A 28 -18.31 -21.08 -5.77
C PRO A 28 -17.48 -22.06 -4.92
N PRO A 29 -16.85 -23.09 -5.54
CA PRO A 29 -15.93 -23.98 -4.82
C PRO A 29 -14.77 -23.20 -4.21
N LEU A 30 -14.34 -23.59 -2.98
CA LEU A 30 -13.17 -23.00 -2.35
C LEU A 30 -11.86 -23.59 -2.95
N PRO A 31 -10.80 -22.78 -3.08
CA PRO A 31 -10.68 -21.36 -2.69
C PRO A 31 -11.46 -20.44 -3.63
N ALA A 32 -12.23 -19.50 -3.03
CA ALA A 32 -13.04 -18.54 -3.76
C ALA A 32 -12.42 -17.13 -3.72
N ARG A 33 -12.46 -16.43 -4.86
CA ARG A 33 -11.94 -15.06 -5.00
C ARG A 33 -13.07 -14.10 -5.29
N ALA A 34 -12.95 -12.89 -4.72
CA ALA A 34 -13.84 -11.79 -5.01
C ALA A 34 -13.11 -10.44 -4.95
N THR A 35 -13.65 -9.46 -5.68
CA THR A 35 -13.26 -8.06 -5.50
C THR A 35 -14.37 -7.34 -4.74
N VAL A 36 -14.02 -6.77 -3.59
CA VAL A 36 -14.95 -6.02 -2.76
C VAL A 36 -14.79 -4.54 -3.07
N PRO A 37 -15.85 -3.83 -3.52
CA PRO A 37 -15.76 -2.41 -3.87
C PRO A 37 -15.44 -1.53 -2.65
N ALA A 38 -15.04 -0.28 -2.89
CA ALA A 38 -14.81 0.70 -1.84
C ALA A 38 -16.04 0.83 -0.92
N TYR A 39 -15.83 0.73 0.39
CA TYR A 39 -16.89 0.81 1.42
C TYR A 39 -18.05 -0.18 1.19
N GLY A 40 -17.80 -1.26 0.47
CA GLY A 40 -18.82 -2.20 0.03
C GLY A 40 -18.76 -3.57 0.66
N ARG A 41 -19.69 -4.39 0.22
CA ARG A 41 -19.79 -5.80 0.61
C ARG A 41 -19.91 -6.67 -0.62
N THR A 42 -19.35 -7.87 -0.57
CA THR A 42 -19.45 -8.86 -1.65
C THR A 42 -19.65 -10.24 -1.05
N LEU A 43 -20.64 -10.99 -1.57
CA LEU A 43 -20.78 -12.41 -1.28
C LEU A 43 -19.57 -13.12 -1.88
N VAL A 44 -18.79 -13.82 -1.07
CA VAL A 44 -17.60 -14.56 -1.51
C VAL A 44 -17.94 -16.01 -1.81
N ALA A 45 -18.73 -16.64 -0.94
CA ALA A 45 -19.19 -18.01 -1.15
C ALA A 45 -20.45 -18.34 -0.32
N TRP A 46 -21.20 -19.32 -0.79
CA TRP A 46 -22.16 -20.06 -0.01
C TRP A 46 -21.52 -21.37 0.48
N LEU A 47 -21.72 -21.67 1.77
CA LEU A 47 -21.34 -22.96 2.33
C LEU A 47 -22.61 -23.70 2.74
N PRO A 48 -22.74 -25.00 2.43
CA PRO A 48 -23.84 -25.81 2.96
C PRO A 48 -23.78 -25.87 4.48
N ASP A 49 -24.91 -26.09 5.11
CA ASP A 49 -24.95 -26.33 6.54
C ASP A 49 -24.32 -27.69 6.81
N ALA A 50 -23.08 -27.69 7.28
CA ALA A 50 -22.36 -28.90 7.66
C ALA A 50 -22.78 -29.28 9.09
N ALA A 51 -23.54 -30.35 9.21
CA ALA A 51 -24.06 -30.78 10.50
C ALA A 51 -23.00 -31.24 11.51
N ASP A 52 -21.78 -31.66 11.07
CA ASP A 52 -20.82 -32.33 11.96
C ASP A 52 -19.32 -32.07 11.68
N SER A 53 -18.96 -31.11 10.84
CA SER A 53 -17.53 -30.87 10.54
C SER A 53 -17.13 -29.43 10.90
N ALA A 54 -16.21 -29.27 11.86
CA ALA A 54 -15.56 -27.99 12.12
C ALA A 54 -14.64 -27.66 10.90
N VAL A 55 -14.97 -26.62 10.16
CA VAL A 55 -14.15 -26.09 9.07
C VAL A 55 -13.58 -24.75 9.51
N THR A 56 -12.25 -24.62 9.42
CA THR A 56 -11.59 -23.33 9.65
C THR A 56 -11.53 -22.57 8.34
N LEU A 57 -12.09 -21.36 8.31
CA LEU A 57 -12.03 -20.46 7.17
C LEU A 57 -10.93 -19.42 7.40
N ALA A 58 -10.17 -19.13 6.35
CA ALA A 58 -9.20 -18.05 6.33
C ALA A 58 -9.49 -17.09 5.17
N LEU A 59 -9.36 -15.78 5.43
CA LEU A 59 -9.53 -14.74 4.43
C LEU A 59 -8.22 -13.98 4.26
N THR A 60 -7.66 -14.02 3.05
CA THR A 60 -6.56 -13.15 2.64
C THR A 60 -7.14 -11.94 1.91
N ALA A 61 -6.60 -10.75 2.16
CA ALA A 61 -7.05 -9.52 1.53
C ALA A 61 -5.86 -8.71 1.01
N VAL A 62 -5.95 -8.20 -0.23
CA VAL A 62 -4.92 -7.36 -0.85
C VAL A 62 -5.59 -6.09 -1.38
N PRO A 63 -5.11 -4.89 -1.01
CA PRO A 63 -5.66 -3.64 -1.48
C PRO A 63 -5.45 -3.47 -2.99
N GLY A 64 -6.39 -2.78 -3.63
CA GLY A 64 -6.36 -2.52 -5.07
C GLY A 64 -7.16 -3.55 -5.88
N HIS A 65 -7.51 -3.15 -7.10
CA HIS A 65 -8.21 -4.01 -8.06
C HIS A 65 -7.22 -4.87 -8.84
N PRO A 66 -7.39 -6.20 -8.97
CA PRO A 66 -6.47 -7.08 -9.72
C PRO A 66 -6.38 -6.75 -11.21
N GLY A 67 -7.38 -6.04 -11.74
CA GLY A 67 -7.41 -5.54 -13.12
C GLY A 67 -6.81 -4.14 -13.29
N ALA A 68 -5.97 -3.67 -12.37
CA ALA A 68 -5.25 -2.40 -12.51
C ALA A 68 -4.46 -2.35 -13.83
N ARG A 69 -4.53 -1.21 -14.53
CA ARG A 69 -3.86 -0.98 -15.82
C ARG A 69 -2.90 0.21 -15.69
N PRO A 70 -1.72 0.01 -15.10
CA PRO A 70 -0.75 1.07 -14.91
C PRO A 70 -0.43 1.80 -16.20
N ARG A 71 -0.47 3.13 -16.14
CA ARG A 71 -0.10 4.00 -17.26
C ARG A 71 1.28 4.58 -17.03
N ASP A 72 2.01 4.82 -18.11
CA ASP A 72 3.29 5.53 -18.05
C ASP A 72 3.03 7.03 -17.80
N VAL A 73 3.05 7.41 -16.54
CA VAL A 73 2.83 8.78 -16.08
C VAL A 73 4.02 9.27 -15.25
N GLU A 74 4.17 10.58 -15.20
CA GLU A 74 5.19 11.21 -14.36
C GLU A 74 4.60 11.63 -13.03
N TYR A 75 5.20 11.12 -11.93
CA TYR A 75 4.86 11.52 -10.58
C TYR A 75 5.58 12.81 -10.19
N GLY A 76 4.94 13.68 -9.42
CA GLY A 76 5.57 14.86 -8.84
C GLY A 76 6.47 14.49 -7.67
N TYR A 77 7.49 15.30 -7.42
CA TYR A 77 8.32 15.16 -6.22
C TYR A 77 7.45 15.32 -4.96
N PRO A 78 7.50 14.35 -4.02
CA PRO A 78 6.51 14.27 -2.96
C PRO A 78 6.85 15.08 -1.70
N LEU A 79 7.83 16.00 -1.76
CA LEU A 79 8.26 16.78 -0.61
C LEU A 79 8.30 18.28 -0.95
N ARG A 80 7.92 19.13 0.00
CA ARG A 80 7.98 20.58 -0.16
C ARG A 80 9.14 21.15 0.64
N GLY A 81 9.95 22.00 -0.04
CA GLY A 81 11.01 22.75 0.63
C GLY A 81 12.22 21.92 1.07
N ALA A 82 12.26 20.64 0.72
CA ALA A 82 13.39 19.77 1.03
C ALA A 82 14.28 19.55 -0.21
N PRO A 83 15.62 19.51 -0.05
CA PRO A 83 16.52 19.13 -1.12
C PRO A 83 16.31 17.65 -1.47
N LEU A 84 16.51 17.31 -2.74
CA LEU A 84 16.48 15.92 -3.19
C LEU A 84 17.68 15.16 -2.61
N ARG A 85 17.40 14.22 -1.71
CA ARG A 85 18.39 13.27 -1.17
C ARG A 85 17.76 11.89 -1.18
N VAL A 86 18.28 10.98 -2.00
CA VAL A 86 17.85 9.59 -2.04
C VAL A 86 18.74 8.78 -1.11
N ALA A 87 18.17 8.23 -0.04
CA ALA A 87 18.86 7.32 0.87
C ALA A 87 18.91 5.90 0.31
N GLN A 88 17.82 5.46 -0.33
CA GLN A 88 17.72 4.16 -0.98
C GLN A 88 16.83 4.25 -2.21
N GLY A 89 17.27 3.68 -3.32
CA GLY A 89 16.53 3.62 -4.59
C GLY A 89 15.93 2.24 -4.85
N PHE A 90 15.57 1.99 -6.11
CA PHE A 90 15.01 0.72 -6.57
C PHE A 90 15.95 -0.46 -6.30
N GLY A 91 15.42 -1.56 -5.80
CA GLY A 91 16.18 -2.76 -5.49
C GLY A 91 17.21 -2.60 -4.37
N GLY A 92 17.09 -1.54 -3.57
CA GLY A 92 18.00 -1.28 -2.46
C GLY A 92 18.07 -2.44 -1.49
N GLY A 93 19.31 -2.91 -1.22
CA GLY A 93 19.56 -4.18 -0.52
C GLY A 93 19.14 -4.22 0.94
N PHE A 94 18.80 -3.09 1.53
CA PHE A 94 18.45 -3.02 2.94
C PHE A 94 16.96 -3.39 3.19
N SER A 95 15.99 -2.70 2.55
CA SER A 95 14.56 -2.92 2.78
C SER A 95 13.74 -3.10 1.49
N HIS A 96 14.28 -2.78 0.32
CA HIS A 96 13.56 -2.84 -0.96
C HIS A 96 13.73 -4.18 -1.67
N ARG A 97 13.56 -5.31 -0.93
CA ARG A 97 13.69 -6.67 -1.46
C ARG A 97 12.34 -7.34 -1.73
N ALA A 98 11.34 -7.04 -0.91
CA ALA A 98 10.00 -7.61 -1.07
C ALA A 98 9.32 -7.03 -2.32
N PRO A 99 8.49 -7.81 -3.03
CA PRO A 99 7.84 -7.37 -4.28
C PRO A 99 7.11 -6.04 -4.15
N GLU A 100 6.46 -5.78 -3.02
CA GLU A 100 5.72 -4.55 -2.73
C GLU A 100 6.59 -3.32 -2.51
N HIS A 101 7.92 -3.50 -2.34
CA HIS A 101 8.91 -2.44 -2.08
C HIS A 101 10.08 -2.42 -3.07
N ALA A 102 10.19 -3.40 -3.98
CA ALA A 102 11.32 -3.52 -4.91
C ALA A 102 11.59 -2.24 -5.73
N TYR A 103 10.55 -1.50 -6.04
CA TYR A 103 10.63 -0.21 -6.73
C TYR A 103 10.25 0.97 -5.81
N ALA A 104 10.55 0.88 -4.52
CA ALA A 104 10.40 2.00 -3.62
C ALA A 104 11.61 2.93 -3.65
N VAL A 105 11.43 4.16 -3.16
CA VAL A 105 12.48 5.16 -2.97
C VAL A 105 12.33 5.75 -1.58
N ASP A 106 13.43 5.78 -0.82
CA ASP A 106 13.53 6.45 0.46
C ASP A 106 14.19 7.81 0.26
N PHE A 107 13.42 8.86 0.52
CA PHE A 107 13.91 10.24 0.50
C PHE A 107 14.36 10.64 1.91
N ALA A 108 15.67 10.82 2.12
CA ALA A 108 16.20 11.34 3.38
C ALA A 108 15.72 12.78 3.59
N VAL A 109 14.99 13.00 4.67
CA VAL A 109 14.36 14.28 4.97
C VAL A 109 14.09 14.40 6.46
N ASP A 110 14.19 15.63 7.01
CA ASP A 110 13.88 15.87 8.41
C ASP A 110 12.41 15.57 8.72
N ALA A 111 12.16 15.07 9.92
CA ALA A 111 10.80 14.90 10.42
C ALA A 111 10.06 16.26 10.43
N GLY A 112 8.75 16.22 10.07
CA GLY A 112 7.94 17.43 9.98
C GLY A 112 7.97 18.11 8.61
N THR A 113 8.69 17.58 7.62
CA THR A 113 8.67 18.11 6.25
C THR A 113 7.32 17.79 5.58
N PRO A 114 6.67 18.77 4.91
CA PRO A 114 5.40 18.53 4.24
C PRO A 114 5.53 17.50 3.12
N VAL A 115 4.68 16.45 3.19
CA VAL A 115 4.56 15.39 2.19
C VAL A 115 3.41 15.70 1.26
N LEU A 116 3.67 15.66 -0.05
CA LEU A 116 2.75 16.06 -1.10
C LEU A 116 2.25 14.85 -1.90
N ALA A 117 1.00 14.90 -2.35
CA ALA A 117 0.50 13.95 -3.34
C ALA A 117 1.31 14.06 -4.64
N ALA A 118 1.95 12.99 -5.05
CA ALA A 118 2.77 12.94 -6.26
C ALA A 118 1.92 12.88 -7.55
N ARG A 119 0.64 12.49 -7.43
CA ARG A 119 -0.35 12.39 -8.51
C ARG A 119 -1.75 12.55 -7.94
N ASP A 120 -2.70 13.01 -8.76
CA ASP A 120 -4.12 13.07 -8.42
C ASP A 120 -4.66 11.69 -8.06
N GLY A 121 -5.59 11.64 -7.10
CA GLY A 121 -6.21 10.37 -6.70
C GLY A 121 -7.21 10.52 -5.58
N THR A 122 -7.55 9.38 -4.96
CA THR A 122 -8.40 9.30 -3.77
C THR A 122 -7.60 8.66 -2.65
N VAL A 123 -7.60 9.25 -1.48
CA VAL A 123 -7.01 8.63 -0.28
C VAL A 123 -7.76 7.34 0.01
N MET A 124 -7.11 6.22 -0.24
CA MET A 124 -7.71 4.91 -0.08
C MET A 124 -7.65 4.41 1.36
N GLN A 125 -6.54 4.69 2.02
CA GLN A 125 -6.22 4.18 3.36
C GLN A 125 -5.25 5.09 4.06
N THR A 126 -5.37 5.22 5.39
CA THR A 126 -4.41 5.89 6.25
C THR A 126 -4.13 5.04 7.49
N GLU A 127 -2.90 5.13 8.01
CA GLU A 127 -2.53 4.68 9.34
C GLU A 127 -1.94 5.87 10.10
N VAL A 128 -2.38 6.08 11.34
CA VAL A 128 -2.03 7.29 12.12
C VAL A 128 -1.63 7.00 13.56
N ALA A 129 -1.82 5.75 14.01
CA ALA A 129 -1.72 5.39 15.44
C ALA A 129 -0.31 4.96 15.88
N ILE A 130 0.61 4.73 14.94
CA ILE A 130 1.97 4.25 15.26
C ILE A 130 2.74 5.34 15.99
N GLY A 131 3.19 5.01 17.21
CA GLY A 131 3.73 6.01 18.15
C GLY A 131 5.18 6.38 17.95
N GLY A 132 5.97 5.58 17.23
CA GLY A 132 7.41 5.83 17.10
C GLY A 132 8.12 4.78 16.26
N ASN A 133 9.45 4.83 16.27
CA ASN A 133 10.32 3.93 15.55
C ASN A 133 10.39 2.56 16.25
N THR A 134 10.27 1.49 15.47
CA THR A 134 10.59 0.13 15.89
C THR A 134 11.92 -0.25 15.28
N ARG A 135 12.88 -0.71 16.09
CA ARG A 135 14.20 -1.11 15.59
C ARG A 135 14.06 -2.19 14.54
N ILE A 136 14.75 -2.02 13.42
CA ILE A 136 14.86 -3.00 12.34
C ILE A 136 15.52 -4.28 12.89
N GLY A 137 15.08 -5.45 12.42
CA GLY A 137 15.57 -6.75 12.88
C GLY A 137 14.65 -7.45 13.88
N THR A 138 13.45 -6.91 14.13
CA THR A 138 12.39 -7.61 14.87
C THR A 138 11.42 -8.28 13.89
N ALA A 139 10.65 -9.30 14.33
CA ALA A 139 9.65 -9.99 13.51
C ALA A 139 8.49 -9.07 13.01
N HIS A 140 8.69 -7.77 13.02
CA HIS A 140 7.72 -6.72 12.75
C HIS A 140 8.22 -5.68 11.73
N ASP A 141 9.19 -6.06 10.87
CA ASP A 141 9.82 -5.16 9.88
C ASP A 141 8.95 -4.86 8.65
N ASP A 142 7.64 -4.92 8.80
CA ASP A 142 6.70 -4.55 7.75
C ASP A 142 6.56 -3.02 7.72
N PRO A 143 6.96 -2.33 6.63
CA PRO A 143 6.70 -0.90 6.44
C PRO A 143 5.20 -0.55 6.52
N ALA A 144 4.31 -1.52 6.30
CA ALA A 144 2.88 -1.37 6.52
C ALA A 144 2.50 -1.09 8.00
N ARG A 145 3.45 -1.24 8.94
CA ARG A 145 3.25 -0.87 10.35
C ARG A 145 3.70 0.55 10.70
N ALA A 146 4.12 1.34 9.73
CA ALA A 146 4.37 2.77 9.88
C ALA A 146 3.07 3.58 9.74
N ASN A 147 3.07 4.84 10.16
CA ASN A 147 2.02 5.76 9.73
C ASN A 147 2.17 6.02 8.24
N PHE A 148 1.07 5.94 7.50
CA PHE A 148 1.11 6.09 6.06
C PHE A 148 -0.18 6.70 5.49
N VAL A 149 -0.08 7.17 4.26
CA VAL A 149 -1.19 7.48 3.35
C VAL A 149 -1.02 6.62 2.10
N ARG A 150 -2.10 5.95 1.66
CA ARG A 150 -2.19 5.28 0.36
C ARG A 150 -3.20 6.01 -0.51
N VAL A 151 -2.76 6.47 -1.68
CA VAL A 151 -3.59 7.20 -2.66
C VAL A 151 -3.84 6.31 -3.87
N LEU A 152 -5.11 6.01 -4.14
CA LEU A 152 -5.57 5.26 -5.32
C LEU A 152 -5.71 6.19 -6.51
N HIS A 153 -5.12 5.83 -7.64
CA HIS A 153 -5.18 6.55 -8.90
C HIS A 153 -6.23 5.96 -9.86
N ASP A 154 -6.56 6.71 -10.91
CA ASP A 154 -7.58 6.37 -11.90
C ASP A 154 -7.23 5.17 -12.81
N ASP A 155 -5.97 4.74 -12.82
CA ASP A 155 -5.48 3.54 -13.53
C ASP A 155 -5.39 2.30 -12.63
N GLY A 156 -5.84 2.40 -11.38
CA GLY A 156 -5.82 1.34 -10.38
C GLY A 156 -4.48 1.18 -9.67
N THR A 157 -3.46 1.97 -9.99
CA THR A 157 -2.23 2.02 -9.19
C THR A 157 -2.45 2.78 -7.88
N MET A 158 -1.60 2.52 -6.91
CA MET A 158 -1.66 3.16 -5.59
C MET A 158 -0.28 3.73 -5.24
N ALA A 159 -0.22 5.00 -4.82
CA ALA A 159 0.98 5.56 -4.24
C ALA A 159 0.95 5.42 -2.72
N LEU A 160 2.03 4.86 -2.16
CA LEU A 160 2.26 4.72 -0.72
C LEU A 160 3.24 5.80 -0.26
N TYR A 161 2.89 6.49 0.83
CA TYR A 161 3.70 7.49 1.52
C TYR A 161 3.82 7.04 2.97
N ALA A 162 4.95 6.45 3.37
CA ALA A 162 5.10 5.84 4.69
C ALA A 162 6.16 6.52 5.57
N HIS A 163 6.23 6.08 6.82
CA HIS A 163 7.02 6.62 7.91
C HIS A 163 6.64 8.04 8.31
N LEU A 164 5.36 8.40 8.11
CA LEU A 164 4.83 9.72 8.50
C LEU A 164 4.84 9.87 10.01
N GLN A 165 4.94 11.11 10.50
CA GLN A 165 4.96 11.37 11.93
C GLN A 165 3.60 11.05 12.57
N ARG A 166 3.60 10.70 13.84
CA ARG A 166 2.37 10.50 14.62
C ARG A 166 1.54 11.78 14.64
N GLY A 167 0.25 11.65 14.29
CA GLY A 167 -0.64 12.81 14.17
C GLY A 167 -0.32 13.75 13.00
N GLY A 168 0.61 13.37 12.12
CA GLY A 168 1.03 14.18 10.98
C GLY A 168 0.26 13.94 9.69
N VAL A 169 -0.66 12.98 9.63
CA VAL A 169 -1.54 12.78 8.48
C VAL A 169 -2.72 13.75 8.61
N ILE A 170 -2.99 14.54 7.56
CA ILE A 170 -4.01 15.59 7.57
C ILE A 170 -5.14 15.35 6.56
N VAL A 171 -5.12 14.22 5.87
CA VAL A 171 -6.15 13.80 4.92
C VAL A 171 -6.88 12.56 5.45
N ALA A 172 -8.11 12.34 4.97
CA ALA A 172 -8.95 11.23 5.40
C ALA A 172 -9.27 10.25 4.25
N PRO A 173 -9.50 8.95 4.54
CA PRO A 173 -9.99 8.02 3.53
C PRO A 173 -11.25 8.51 2.83
N GLY A 174 -11.27 8.40 1.49
CA GLY A 174 -12.34 8.93 0.63
C GLY A 174 -12.07 10.35 0.10
N GLU A 175 -11.14 11.08 0.67
CA GLU A 175 -10.80 12.42 0.21
C GLU A 175 -10.13 12.37 -1.18
N ARG A 176 -10.59 13.25 -2.10
CA ARG A 176 -9.93 13.49 -3.39
C ARG A 176 -8.76 14.44 -3.20
N VAL A 177 -7.59 14.03 -3.63
CA VAL A 177 -6.37 14.84 -3.56
C VAL A 177 -5.84 15.16 -4.95
N ARG A 178 -5.24 16.35 -5.09
CA ARG A 178 -4.57 16.78 -6.31
C ARG A 178 -3.06 16.71 -6.14
N ARG A 179 -2.35 16.48 -7.23
CA ARG A 179 -0.88 16.56 -7.24
C ARG A 179 -0.41 17.86 -6.59
N GLY A 180 0.54 17.77 -5.66
CA GLY A 180 1.06 18.91 -4.90
C GLY A 180 0.25 19.29 -3.66
N GLN A 181 -0.90 18.67 -3.41
CA GLN A 181 -1.64 18.82 -2.16
C GLN A 181 -0.90 18.17 -1.00
N ILE A 182 -0.86 18.82 0.16
CA ILE A 182 -0.25 18.25 1.37
C ILE A 182 -1.11 17.09 1.87
N LEU A 183 -0.47 15.93 2.08
CA LEU A 183 -1.08 14.73 2.67
C LEU A 183 -0.79 14.63 4.17
N GLY A 184 0.35 15.16 4.58
CA GLY A 184 0.84 15.05 5.95
C GLY A 184 2.28 15.49 6.06
N PHE A 185 2.98 14.98 7.08
CA PHE A 185 4.35 15.36 7.40
C PHE A 185 5.23 14.11 7.58
N SER A 186 6.46 14.17 7.06
CA SER A 186 7.46 13.12 7.23
C SER A 186 7.79 12.87 8.69
N GLY A 187 8.23 11.66 9.00
CA GLY A 187 8.56 11.26 10.36
C GLY A 187 9.59 10.13 10.38
N ASP A 188 9.47 9.29 11.41
CA ASP A 188 10.34 8.16 11.68
C ASP A 188 9.55 7.05 12.40
N THR A 189 8.31 6.80 11.97
CA THR A 189 7.45 5.79 12.61
C THR A 189 7.59 4.42 11.95
N GLY A 190 7.43 3.35 12.73
CA GLY A 190 7.54 1.97 12.25
C GLY A 190 8.99 1.50 12.09
N ALA A 191 9.22 0.51 11.24
CA ALA A 191 10.57 -0.04 10.96
C ALA A 191 11.39 0.96 10.15
N SER A 192 12.22 1.75 10.83
CA SER A 192 13.01 2.84 10.23
C SER A 192 14.37 2.97 10.90
N THR A 193 15.38 3.44 10.17
CA THR A 193 16.73 3.75 10.68
C THR A 193 16.93 5.23 11.00
N GLY A 194 15.96 6.07 10.66
CA GLY A 194 15.98 7.51 10.85
C GLY A 194 14.95 8.22 9.97
N PRO A 195 14.75 9.54 10.18
CA PRO A 195 13.73 10.29 9.47
C PRO A 195 13.87 10.22 7.95
N HIS A 196 12.82 9.78 7.27
CA HIS A 196 12.73 9.71 5.81
C HIS A 196 11.28 9.60 5.35
N LEU A 197 11.05 9.78 4.05
CA LEU A 197 9.82 9.41 3.39
C LEU A 197 10.07 8.16 2.54
N HIS A 198 9.41 7.05 2.85
CA HIS A 198 9.31 5.90 1.98
C HIS A 198 8.19 6.13 0.97
N PHE A 199 8.52 6.07 -0.32
CA PHE A 199 7.56 6.25 -1.42
C PHE A 199 7.61 5.07 -2.37
N ALA A 200 6.43 4.48 -2.68
CA ALA A 200 6.29 3.41 -3.67
C ALA A 200 5.02 3.61 -4.50
N VAL A 201 5.07 3.20 -5.77
CA VAL A 201 3.88 3.02 -6.60
C VAL A 201 3.58 1.53 -6.66
N GLN A 202 2.37 1.13 -6.28
CA GLN A 202 1.99 -0.27 -6.13
C GLN A 202 0.77 -0.61 -6.97
N ALA A 203 0.61 -1.88 -7.33
CA ALA A 203 -0.60 -2.43 -7.92
C ALA A 203 -0.89 -3.82 -7.34
N ASN A 204 -2.16 -4.18 -7.26
CA ASN A 204 -2.57 -5.56 -7.02
C ASN A 204 -2.40 -6.36 -8.32
N ARG A 205 -1.64 -7.45 -8.28
CA ARG A 205 -1.38 -8.36 -9.40
C ARG A 205 -1.97 -9.75 -9.13
N GLY A 206 -3.20 -9.78 -8.62
CA GLY A 206 -3.91 -11.00 -8.29
C GLY A 206 -3.47 -11.59 -6.95
N LEU A 207 -4.01 -11.05 -5.87
CA LEU A 207 -3.67 -11.41 -4.48
C LEU A 207 -2.20 -11.18 -4.10
N ARG A 208 -1.48 -10.40 -4.88
CA ARG A 208 -0.10 -9.98 -4.61
C ARG A 208 0.01 -8.48 -4.82
N LEU A 209 0.49 -7.78 -3.81
CA LEU A 209 0.84 -6.38 -3.92
C LEU A 209 2.26 -6.30 -4.49
N GLU A 210 2.41 -5.60 -5.60
CA GLU A 210 3.72 -5.41 -6.24
C GLU A 210 3.97 -3.92 -6.45
N SER A 211 5.19 -3.48 -6.18
CA SER A 211 5.64 -2.15 -6.56
C SER A 211 6.00 -2.11 -8.04
N LEU A 212 5.85 -0.95 -8.64
CA LEU A 212 6.07 -0.70 -10.06
C LEU A 212 7.18 0.35 -10.22
N PRO A 213 8.05 0.22 -11.22
CA PRO A 213 8.97 1.28 -11.57
C PRO A 213 8.19 2.53 -12.01
N PHE A 214 8.66 3.69 -11.60
CA PHE A 214 8.03 4.96 -11.93
C PHE A 214 9.06 6.02 -12.31
N ARG A 215 8.61 7.07 -13.00
CA ARG A 215 9.38 8.28 -13.26
C ARG A 215 8.82 9.42 -12.40
N MET A 216 9.71 10.24 -11.88
CA MET A 216 9.33 11.37 -11.03
C MET A 216 9.92 12.66 -11.57
N PHE A 217 9.16 13.74 -11.47
CA PHE A 217 9.60 15.07 -11.86
C PHE A 217 9.97 15.85 -10.60
N GLY A 218 11.24 16.14 -10.45
CA GLY A 218 11.79 16.93 -9.35
C GLY A 218 12.20 18.34 -9.78
N PRO A 219 12.71 19.15 -8.86
CA PRO A 219 13.10 20.54 -9.12
C PRO A 219 14.15 20.71 -10.23
N GLY A 220 14.96 19.68 -10.49
CA GLY A 220 16.00 19.68 -11.52
C GLY A 220 15.64 18.89 -12.79
N GLY A 221 14.38 18.48 -12.98
CA GLY A 221 13.94 17.69 -14.13
C GLY A 221 13.52 16.27 -13.77
N ILE A 222 13.61 15.35 -14.74
CA ILE A 222 13.20 13.95 -14.57
C ILE A 222 14.20 13.20 -13.67
N LEU A 223 13.69 12.65 -12.57
CA LEU A 223 14.44 11.77 -11.68
C LEU A 223 14.31 10.32 -12.17
N ARG A 224 15.43 9.64 -12.25
CA ARG A 224 15.48 8.22 -12.57
C ARG A 224 16.07 7.47 -11.38
N PHE A 225 15.36 6.46 -10.93
CA PHE A 225 15.78 5.60 -9.83
C PHE A 225 16.17 4.26 -10.47
N SER A 226 17.46 4.05 -10.70
CA SER A 226 17.97 2.76 -11.19
C SER A 226 18.15 1.82 -9.99
N ALA A 227 17.85 0.53 -10.20
CA ALA A 227 18.36 -0.49 -9.31
C ALA A 227 19.91 -0.42 -9.31
N PRO A 228 20.60 -0.72 -8.19
CA PRO A 228 22.04 -0.91 -8.24
C PRO A 228 22.36 -2.02 -9.26
N PRO A 229 23.52 -1.97 -9.95
CA PRO A 229 23.93 -3.07 -10.82
C PRO A 229 23.94 -4.37 -10.01
N PRO A 230 23.56 -5.52 -10.60
CA PRO A 230 23.68 -6.80 -9.93
C PRO A 230 25.16 -7.02 -9.56
N ASP A 231 25.39 -7.44 -8.31
CA ASP A 231 26.71 -7.88 -7.83
C ASP A 231 27.22 -9.09 -8.64
#